data_3ca4a4b68b7ba1e68b46d5c86e5dc4dd
#
_entry.id   3ca4a4b68b7ba1e68b46d5c86e5dc4dd
#
_cell.length_a   1.000
_cell.length_b   1.000
_cell.length_c   1.000
_cell.angle_alpha   90.00
_cell.angle_beta   90.00
_cell.angle_gamma   90.00
#
_symmetry.space_group_name_H-M   'P 1'
#
loop_
_entity.id
_entity.type
_entity.pdbx_description
1 polymer ?
#
loop_
_entity_poly.entity_id
_entity_poly.type
_entity_poly.pdbx_seq_one_letter_code
_entity_poly.pdbx_strand_id
1 'polypeptide(L)'
;MFLPRHEQFGISRFSELPRIDRPKFGVSHVDFWYGPKQALFDISLSIPERSVTAFIGPSGCGKTTLLRLLNRMNDLIEGIRMTGRIELDGRDIYGALVNTIDLRRRVGMVFQKSNPFPKSIFENVVYGPRVGGLRDRKALAALAERSLRQAALWDEVKDRLHASALELSGGQQQRLSSPGRSRRIRRSSSWTNRAARSIPGALLPSSN
;
A
#
# COMPACT_ATOMS: atom_id res chain seq x y z
N MET A 1 13.02 -34.03 21.85
CA MET A 1 13.82 -32.92 21.33
C MET A 1 12.86 -31.73 21.14
N PHE A 2 12.77 -30.88 22.18
CA PHE A 2 11.82 -29.76 22.22
C PHE A 2 12.35 -28.63 21.35
N LEU A 3 11.59 -28.20 20.34
CA LEU A 3 11.83 -26.95 19.62
C LEU A 3 11.47 -25.78 20.56
N PRO A 4 12.30 -24.75 20.66
CA PRO A 4 11.99 -23.59 21.48
C PRO A 4 10.76 -22.88 20.94
N ARG A 5 9.83 -22.55 21.85
CA ARG A 5 8.70 -21.67 21.59
C ARG A 5 9.22 -20.38 20.96
N HIS A 6 8.65 -19.99 19.82
CA HIS A 6 8.88 -18.68 19.23
C HIS A 6 8.60 -17.63 20.32
N GLU A 7 9.64 -16.98 20.78
CA GLU A 7 9.52 -15.77 21.58
C GLU A 7 8.67 -14.78 20.80
N GLN A 8 7.53 -14.47 21.37
CA GLN A 8 6.62 -13.46 20.88
C GLN A 8 7.38 -12.13 20.96
N PHE A 9 7.90 -11.66 19.83
CA PHE A 9 8.32 -10.28 19.72
C PHE A 9 7.08 -9.42 19.98
N GLY A 10 7.10 -8.76 21.13
CA GLY A 10 5.98 -8.07 21.73
C GLY A 10 5.30 -7.06 20.80
N ILE A 11 4.21 -7.48 20.21
CA ILE A 11 3.16 -6.58 19.64
C ILE A 11 2.25 -6.10 20.78
N SER A 12 2.70 -6.15 22.02
CA SER A 12 1.88 -5.92 23.22
C SER A 12 1.67 -4.44 23.62
N ARG A 13 1.80 -3.46 22.70
CA ARG A 13 1.52 -2.05 23.02
C ARG A 13 0.66 -1.32 21.99
N PHE A 14 -0.19 -2.00 21.23
CA PHE A 14 -1.21 -1.34 20.42
C PHE A 14 -2.46 -0.94 21.22
N SER A 15 -2.56 -1.31 22.50
CA SER A 15 -3.68 -0.99 23.36
C SER A 15 -3.77 0.47 23.81
N GLU A 16 -2.73 1.28 23.54
CA GLU A 16 -2.68 2.70 23.93
C GLU A 16 -2.80 3.68 22.76
N LEU A 17 -3.12 3.21 21.56
CA LEU A 17 -3.41 4.14 20.46
C LEU A 17 -4.68 4.93 20.78
N PRO A 18 -4.71 6.27 20.58
CA PRO A 18 -5.89 7.06 20.85
C PRO A 18 -7.09 6.51 20.10
N ARG A 19 -8.22 6.31 20.79
CA ARG A 19 -9.47 5.92 20.15
C ARG A 19 -9.87 7.02 19.16
N ILE A 20 -9.97 6.63 17.89
CA ILE A 20 -10.39 7.51 16.82
C ILE A 20 -11.89 7.31 16.68
N ASP A 21 -12.68 8.33 16.99
CA ASP A 21 -14.14 8.24 16.97
C ASP A 21 -14.72 7.79 15.61
N ARG A 22 -14.05 8.13 14.52
CA ARG A 22 -14.42 7.68 13.16
C ARG A 22 -13.17 7.34 12.36
N PRO A 23 -12.65 6.13 12.49
CA PRO A 23 -11.49 5.72 11.70
C PRO A 23 -11.87 5.55 10.23
N LYS A 24 -10.93 5.85 9.33
CA LYS A 24 -11.08 5.51 7.91
C LYS A 24 -11.08 4.01 7.70
N PHE A 25 -10.14 3.30 8.38
CA PHE A 25 -10.17 1.86 8.50
C PHE A 25 -10.22 1.46 9.97
N GLY A 26 -11.10 0.52 10.27
CA GLY A 26 -11.13 -0.25 11.51
C GLY A 26 -10.70 -1.68 11.22
N VAL A 27 -9.75 -2.19 11.99
CA VAL A 27 -9.30 -3.58 11.95
C VAL A 27 -9.51 -4.16 13.33
N SER A 28 -10.26 -5.25 13.45
CA SER A 28 -10.67 -5.83 14.73
C SER A 28 -10.41 -7.33 14.74
N HIS A 29 -9.55 -7.77 15.65
CA HIS A 29 -9.23 -9.16 15.92
C HIS A 29 -8.92 -9.98 14.66
N VAL A 30 -8.09 -9.43 13.76
CA VAL A 30 -7.80 -10.06 12.48
C VAL A 30 -6.65 -11.05 12.63
N ASP A 31 -6.98 -12.32 12.38
CA ASP A 31 -6.03 -13.38 12.08
C ASP A 31 -6.04 -13.69 10.59
N PHE A 32 -4.88 -14.05 10.04
CA PHE A 32 -4.77 -14.36 8.62
C PHE A 32 -3.76 -15.46 8.34
N TRP A 33 -4.13 -16.38 7.43
CA TRP A 33 -3.30 -17.54 7.05
C TRP A 33 -3.11 -17.62 5.54
N TYR A 34 -1.92 -18.05 5.14
CA TYR A 34 -1.60 -18.58 3.81
C TYR A 34 -1.49 -20.10 3.93
N GLY A 35 -2.50 -20.84 3.49
CA GLY A 35 -2.59 -22.28 3.76
C GLY A 35 -2.45 -22.59 5.26
N PRO A 36 -1.51 -23.45 5.68
CA PRO A 36 -1.30 -23.77 7.09
C PRO A 36 -0.54 -22.69 7.89
N LYS A 37 0.11 -21.72 7.20
CA LYS A 37 0.98 -20.72 7.85
C LYS A 37 0.18 -19.50 8.25
N GLN A 38 0.10 -19.23 9.56
CA GLN A 38 -0.44 -17.97 10.06
C GLN A 38 0.54 -16.82 9.83
N ALA A 39 0.05 -15.70 9.31
CA ALA A 39 0.82 -14.52 8.95
C ALA A 39 0.43 -13.27 9.76
N LEU A 40 -0.79 -13.21 10.27
CA LEU A 40 -1.25 -12.17 11.20
C LEU A 40 -1.90 -12.83 12.40
N PHE A 41 -1.70 -12.23 13.58
CA PHE A 41 -2.12 -12.76 14.87
C PHE A 41 -2.86 -11.66 15.64
N ASP A 42 -4.17 -11.77 15.77
CA ASP A 42 -5.05 -10.89 16.55
C ASP A 42 -4.78 -9.39 16.33
N ILE A 43 -4.74 -8.97 15.07
CA ILE A 43 -4.45 -7.57 14.73
C ILE A 43 -5.68 -6.70 14.95
N SER A 44 -5.55 -5.72 15.84
CA SER A 44 -6.57 -4.70 16.09
C SER A 44 -5.93 -3.30 16.00
N LEU A 45 -6.44 -2.45 15.09
CA LEU A 45 -5.95 -1.09 14.92
C LEU A 45 -6.98 -0.20 14.20
N SER A 46 -6.81 1.10 14.34
CA SER A 46 -7.60 2.12 13.64
C SER A 46 -6.69 3.02 12.81
N ILE A 47 -7.08 3.27 11.56
CA ILE A 47 -6.37 4.19 10.66
C ILE A 47 -7.24 5.44 10.48
N PRO A 48 -6.78 6.63 10.91
CA PRO A 48 -7.56 7.85 10.78
C PRO A 48 -7.67 8.33 9.33
N GLU A 49 -8.71 9.10 9.05
CA GLU A 49 -8.86 9.76 7.77
C GLU A 49 -7.82 10.88 7.60
N ARG A 50 -7.39 11.14 6.37
CA ARG A 50 -6.48 12.24 5.98
C ARG A 50 -5.15 12.28 6.74
N SER A 51 -4.71 11.15 7.22
CA SER A 51 -3.45 11.00 7.94
C SER A 51 -2.48 10.06 7.22
N VAL A 52 -1.23 10.07 7.68
CA VAL A 52 -0.22 9.10 7.27
C VAL A 52 0.01 8.15 8.43
N THR A 53 -0.32 6.88 8.22
CA THR A 53 -0.02 5.79 9.16
C THR A 53 1.13 4.96 8.61
N ALA A 54 2.19 4.77 9.41
CA ALA A 54 3.34 3.97 9.04
C ALA A 54 3.39 2.68 9.86
N PHE A 55 3.49 1.54 9.16
CA PHE A 55 3.74 0.25 9.79
C PHE A 55 5.24 -0.04 9.78
N ILE A 56 5.85 -0.12 10.97
CA ILE A 56 7.28 -0.35 11.17
C ILE A 56 7.48 -1.72 11.83
N GLY A 57 8.48 -2.45 11.38
CA GLY A 57 8.82 -3.77 11.93
C GLY A 57 9.74 -4.55 11.00
N PRO A 58 10.27 -5.70 11.43
CA PRO A 58 11.21 -6.51 10.68
C PRO A 58 10.59 -7.08 9.39
N SER A 59 11.42 -7.56 8.48
CA SER A 59 10.95 -8.27 7.28
C SER A 59 10.18 -9.52 7.69
N GLY A 60 9.06 -9.81 7.00
CA GLY A 60 8.24 -10.99 7.26
C GLY A 60 7.21 -10.86 8.38
N CYS A 61 7.16 -9.77 9.16
CA CYS A 61 6.20 -9.60 10.26
C CYS A 61 4.75 -9.29 9.84
N GLY A 62 4.39 -9.45 8.57
CA GLY A 62 2.99 -9.33 8.11
C GLY A 62 2.55 -7.96 7.59
N LYS A 63 3.40 -6.91 7.57
CA LYS A 63 3.02 -5.55 7.10
C LYS A 63 2.37 -5.53 5.73
N THR A 64 3.01 -6.19 4.77
CA THR A 64 2.48 -6.27 3.39
C THR A 64 1.20 -7.10 3.33
N THR A 65 1.08 -8.14 4.14
CA THR A 65 -0.15 -8.94 4.25
C THR A 65 -1.30 -8.07 4.74
N LEU A 66 -1.09 -7.30 5.81
CA LEU A 66 -2.11 -6.38 6.32
C LEU A 66 -2.50 -5.31 5.29
N LEU A 67 -1.52 -4.67 4.63
CA LEU A 67 -1.81 -3.67 3.58
C LEU A 67 -2.64 -4.26 2.43
N ARG A 68 -2.36 -5.51 2.02
CA ARG A 68 -3.12 -6.20 0.99
C ARG A 68 -4.53 -6.59 1.43
N LEU A 69 -4.77 -6.79 2.72
CA LEU A 69 -6.11 -7.05 3.24
C LEU A 69 -7.01 -5.81 3.12
N LEU A 70 -6.46 -4.59 3.31
CA LEU A 70 -7.24 -3.35 3.24
C LEU A 70 -7.89 -3.08 1.86
N ASN A 71 -7.40 -3.70 0.78
CA ASN A 71 -7.99 -3.61 -0.54
C ASN A 71 -8.33 -4.99 -1.15
N ARG A 72 -8.35 -6.03 -0.34
CA ARG A 72 -8.70 -7.40 -0.73
C ARG A 72 -7.79 -7.98 -1.84
N MET A 73 -6.52 -7.55 -1.90
CA MET A 73 -5.55 -8.11 -2.87
C MET A 73 -5.15 -9.55 -2.52
N ASN A 74 -5.29 -9.97 -1.26
CA ASN A 74 -5.00 -11.34 -0.87
C ASN A 74 -6.04 -12.35 -1.40
N ASP A 75 -7.25 -11.91 -1.78
CA ASP A 75 -8.28 -12.76 -2.38
C ASP A 75 -7.84 -13.45 -3.69
N LEU A 76 -6.76 -12.94 -4.30
CA LEU A 76 -6.17 -13.52 -5.51
C LEU A 76 -5.26 -14.73 -5.22
N ILE A 77 -5.04 -15.05 -3.95
CA ILE A 77 -4.17 -16.15 -3.50
C ILE A 77 -5.07 -17.29 -3.02
N GLU A 78 -4.85 -18.47 -3.57
CA GLU A 78 -5.59 -19.66 -3.17
C GLU A 78 -5.22 -20.13 -1.75
N GLY A 79 -6.17 -20.75 -1.07
CA GLY A 79 -5.95 -21.34 0.26
C GLY A 79 -5.76 -20.34 1.38
N ILE A 80 -6.19 -19.07 1.21
CA ILE A 80 -6.19 -18.11 2.31
C ILE A 80 -7.35 -18.36 3.28
N ARG A 81 -7.13 -17.99 4.53
CA ARG A 81 -8.18 -17.92 5.56
C ARG A 81 -7.98 -16.64 6.37
N MET A 82 -9.08 -15.98 6.71
CA MET A 82 -9.11 -14.80 7.56
C MET A 82 -10.25 -14.93 8.59
N THR A 83 -9.99 -14.49 9.81
CA THR A 83 -11.00 -14.23 10.84
C THR A 83 -10.93 -12.77 11.28
N GLY A 84 -11.88 -12.34 12.10
CA GLY A 84 -11.98 -10.95 12.50
C GLY A 84 -12.68 -10.08 11.46
N ARG A 85 -12.50 -8.75 11.55
CA ARG A 85 -13.26 -7.80 10.75
C ARG A 85 -12.38 -6.64 10.28
N ILE A 86 -12.60 -6.21 9.04
CA ILE A 86 -11.96 -5.01 8.47
C ILE A 86 -13.05 -4.11 7.90
N GLU A 87 -13.09 -2.89 8.36
CA GLU A 87 -14.08 -1.90 7.96
C GLU A 87 -13.44 -0.72 7.24
N LEU A 88 -14.11 -0.21 6.23
CA LEU A 88 -13.82 1.06 5.56
C LEU A 88 -15.04 1.98 5.73
N ASP A 89 -14.86 3.12 6.38
CA ASP A 89 -15.96 4.04 6.73
C ASP A 89 -17.10 3.35 7.50
N GLY A 90 -16.75 2.44 8.43
CA GLY A 90 -17.70 1.67 9.24
C GLY A 90 -18.43 0.55 8.51
N ARG A 91 -18.05 0.23 7.28
CA ARG A 91 -18.62 -0.87 6.50
C ARG A 91 -17.61 -1.99 6.34
N ASP A 92 -18.02 -3.20 6.69
CA ASP A 92 -17.18 -4.39 6.50
C ASP A 92 -16.83 -4.59 5.03
N ILE A 93 -15.53 -4.59 4.72
CA ILE A 93 -15.05 -4.77 3.35
C ILE A 93 -15.04 -6.23 2.87
N TYR A 94 -15.26 -7.18 3.78
CA TYR A 94 -15.38 -8.63 3.48
C TYR A 94 -16.82 -9.12 3.49
N GLY A 95 -17.80 -8.23 3.70
CA GLY A 95 -19.22 -8.56 3.63
C GLY A 95 -19.64 -9.10 2.26
N ALA A 96 -20.64 -9.98 2.24
CA ALA A 96 -21.09 -10.70 1.03
C ALA A 96 -21.54 -9.79 -0.13
N LEU A 97 -21.99 -8.57 0.15
CA LEU A 97 -22.48 -7.62 -0.85
C LEU A 97 -21.41 -6.62 -1.32
N VAL A 98 -20.17 -6.78 -0.89
CA VAL A 98 -19.11 -5.81 -1.23
C VAL A 98 -18.56 -6.10 -2.63
N ASN A 99 -18.71 -5.13 -3.52
CA ASN A 99 -18.07 -5.16 -4.83
C ASN A 99 -16.58 -4.81 -4.70
N THR A 100 -15.70 -5.78 -4.97
CA THR A 100 -14.24 -5.60 -4.87
C THR A 100 -13.68 -4.60 -5.87
N ILE A 101 -14.34 -4.41 -7.03
CA ILE A 101 -13.92 -3.43 -8.03
C ILE A 101 -14.11 -2.02 -7.47
N ASP A 102 -15.26 -1.76 -6.86
CA ASP A 102 -15.56 -0.45 -6.26
C ASP A 102 -14.69 -0.19 -5.02
N LEU A 103 -14.42 -1.21 -4.23
CA LEU A 103 -13.47 -1.11 -3.13
C LEU A 103 -12.08 -0.70 -3.64
N ARG A 104 -11.55 -1.36 -4.67
CA ARG A 104 -10.22 -1.08 -5.24
C ARG A 104 -10.13 0.26 -5.95
N ARG A 105 -11.24 0.81 -6.43
CA ARG A 105 -11.31 2.21 -6.92
C ARG A 105 -11.12 3.21 -5.79
N ARG A 106 -11.62 2.91 -4.59
CA ARG A 106 -11.50 3.76 -3.39
C ARG A 106 -10.18 3.57 -2.66
N VAL A 107 -9.65 2.34 -2.65
CA VAL A 107 -8.45 1.94 -1.92
C VAL A 107 -7.36 1.53 -2.91
N GLY A 108 -6.64 2.53 -3.42
CA GLY A 108 -5.50 2.30 -4.31
C GLY A 108 -4.30 1.74 -3.56
N MET A 109 -3.49 0.92 -4.23
CA MET A 109 -2.24 0.38 -3.72
C MET A 109 -1.07 0.79 -4.61
N VAL A 110 0.01 1.23 -4.00
CA VAL A 110 1.29 1.48 -4.68
C VAL A 110 2.26 0.39 -4.27
N PHE A 111 2.77 -0.35 -5.25
CA PHE A 111 3.70 -1.44 -5.01
C PHE A 111 5.13 -0.93 -4.85
N GLN A 112 5.94 -1.64 -4.10
CA GLN A 112 7.35 -1.32 -3.90
C GLN A 112 8.13 -1.36 -5.23
N LYS A 113 7.85 -2.36 -6.07
CA LYS A 113 8.36 -2.45 -7.44
C LYS A 113 7.29 -1.91 -8.38
N SER A 114 7.65 -0.88 -9.14
CA SER A 114 6.78 -0.37 -10.20
C SER A 114 6.58 -1.44 -11.27
N ASN A 115 5.36 -1.56 -11.75
CA ASN A 115 5.01 -2.49 -12.81
C ASN A 115 4.00 -1.79 -13.75
N PRO A 116 4.48 -0.87 -14.60
CA PRO A 116 3.60 -0.23 -15.57
C PRO A 116 3.08 -1.28 -16.57
N PHE A 117 1.88 -1.06 -17.07
CA PHE A 117 1.35 -1.87 -18.15
C PHE A 117 2.25 -1.75 -19.39
N PRO A 118 2.39 -2.81 -20.20
CA PRO A 118 3.13 -2.77 -21.48
C PRO A 118 2.35 -1.96 -22.54
N LYS A 119 2.16 -0.71 -22.25
CA LYS A 119 1.41 0.30 -23.00
C LYS A 119 2.18 1.61 -22.97
N SER A 120 1.71 2.61 -23.73
CA SER A 120 2.33 3.94 -23.70
C SER A 120 2.21 4.61 -22.32
N ILE A 121 3.02 5.63 -22.09
CA ILE A 121 2.95 6.45 -20.87
C ILE A 121 1.55 7.03 -20.70
N PHE A 122 0.98 7.60 -21.76
CA PHE A 122 -0.38 8.12 -21.78
C PHE A 122 -1.41 7.07 -21.39
N GLU A 123 -1.38 5.90 -22.03
CA GLU A 123 -2.31 4.80 -21.76
C GLU A 123 -2.23 4.30 -20.31
N ASN A 124 -1.04 4.28 -19.71
CA ASN A 124 -0.89 3.91 -18.30
C ASN A 124 -1.62 4.89 -17.38
N VAL A 125 -1.55 6.20 -17.66
CA VAL A 125 -2.20 7.23 -16.82
C VAL A 125 -3.71 7.19 -16.97
N VAL A 126 -4.22 7.05 -18.20
CA VAL A 126 -5.67 7.13 -18.48
C VAL A 126 -6.37 5.78 -18.35
N TYR A 127 -5.66 4.69 -18.11
CA TYR A 127 -6.23 3.35 -18.06
C TYR A 127 -7.39 3.24 -17.06
N GLY A 128 -7.19 3.65 -15.83
CA GLY A 128 -8.21 3.60 -14.78
C GLY A 128 -9.46 4.41 -15.12
N PRO A 129 -9.33 5.72 -15.46
CA PRO A 129 -10.44 6.55 -15.91
C PRO A 129 -11.18 5.98 -17.12
N ARG A 130 -10.44 5.42 -18.09
CA ARG A 130 -11.03 4.82 -19.29
C ARG A 130 -11.85 3.56 -18.96
N VAL A 131 -11.33 2.68 -18.11
CA VAL A 131 -12.09 1.52 -17.59
C VAL A 131 -13.29 1.99 -16.75
N GLY A 132 -13.17 3.14 -16.09
CA GLY A 132 -14.27 3.81 -15.38
C GLY A 132 -15.33 4.46 -16.28
N GLY A 133 -15.18 4.37 -17.63
CA GLY A 133 -16.17 4.86 -18.60
C GLY A 133 -15.86 6.25 -19.18
N LEU A 134 -14.76 6.92 -18.78
CA LEU A 134 -14.38 8.20 -19.38
C LEU A 134 -13.81 7.99 -20.79
N ARG A 135 -14.51 8.51 -21.82
CA ARG A 135 -14.14 8.33 -23.24
C ARG A 135 -13.75 9.63 -23.93
N ASP A 136 -14.05 10.77 -23.35
CA ASP A 136 -13.72 12.07 -23.94
C ASP A 136 -12.20 12.26 -24.01
N ARG A 137 -11.71 12.43 -25.25
CA ARG A 137 -10.27 12.57 -25.52
C ARG A 137 -9.67 13.82 -24.89
N LYS A 138 -10.40 14.93 -24.86
CA LYS A 138 -9.94 16.20 -24.27
C LYS A 138 -9.82 16.06 -22.75
N ALA A 139 -10.82 15.47 -22.10
CA ALA A 139 -10.82 15.21 -20.67
C ALA A 139 -9.70 14.23 -20.28
N LEU A 140 -9.46 13.18 -21.06
CA LEU A 140 -8.36 12.24 -20.84
C LEU A 140 -6.99 12.91 -20.99
N ALA A 141 -6.81 13.77 -22.00
CA ALA A 141 -5.54 14.50 -22.18
C ALA A 141 -5.28 15.46 -21.03
N ALA A 142 -6.27 16.26 -20.62
CA ALA A 142 -6.16 17.16 -19.47
C ALA A 142 -5.91 16.41 -18.16
N LEU A 143 -6.52 15.25 -17.97
CA LEU A 143 -6.28 14.40 -16.82
C LEU A 143 -4.86 13.84 -16.84
N ALA A 144 -4.37 13.38 -17.98
CA ALA A 144 -3.01 12.85 -18.13
C ALA A 144 -1.96 13.93 -17.79
N GLU A 145 -2.09 15.12 -18.36
CA GLU A 145 -1.20 16.22 -18.06
C GLU A 145 -1.21 16.56 -16.56
N ARG A 146 -2.39 16.73 -15.97
CA ARG A 146 -2.52 17.04 -14.54
C ARG A 146 -1.88 15.96 -13.67
N SER A 147 -2.12 14.68 -13.98
CA SER A 147 -1.56 13.56 -13.21
C SER A 147 -0.04 13.49 -13.32
N LEU A 148 0.51 13.66 -14.52
CA LEU A 148 1.96 13.67 -14.75
C LEU A 148 2.64 14.87 -14.10
N ARG A 149 2.01 16.05 -14.10
CA ARG A 149 2.49 17.23 -13.35
C ARG A 149 2.50 16.97 -11.84
N GLN A 150 1.46 16.37 -11.31
CA GLN A 150 1.39 15.98 -9.90
C GLN A 150 2.46 14.96 -9.51
N ALA A 151 2.81 14.07 -10.43
CA ALA A 151 3.89 13.08 -10.26
C ALA A 151 5.29 13.67 -10.48
N ALA A 152 5.41 14.98 -10.81
CA ALA A 152 6.66 15.62 -11.23
C ALA A 152 7.35 14.85 -12.38
N LEU A 153 6.57 14.38 -13.34
CA LEU A 153 7.03 13.60 -14.48
C LEU A 153 6.75 14.29 -15.83
N TRP A 154 5.84 15.27 -15.86
CA TRP A 154 5.37 15.92 -17.08
C TRP A 154 6.51 16.45 -17.98
N ASP A 155 7.41 17.22 -17.42
CA ASP A 155 8.48 17.87 -18.19
C ASP A 155 9.49 16.87 -18.77
N GLU A 156 9.56 15.68 -18.19
CA GLU A 156 10.45 14.61 -18.65
C GLU A 156 9.82 13.77 -19.80
N VAL A 157 8.47 13.78 -19.91
CA VAL A 157 7.77 12.83 -20.81
C VAL A 157 6.77 13.49 -21.77
N LYS A 158 6.49 14.79 -21.66
CA LYS A 158 5.45 15.50 -22.45
C LYS A 158 5.62 15.31 -23.96
N ASP A 159 6.86 15.22 -24.46
CA ASP A 159 7.17 15.09 -25.88
C ASP A 159 7.15 13.63 -26.37
N ARG A 160 7.00 12.66 -25.45
CA ARG A 160 7.01 11.21 -25.75
C ARG A 160 5.91 10.43 -25.03
N LEU A 161 4.74 11.02 -24.84
CA LEU A 161 3.61 10.39 -24.14
C LEU A 161 3.14 9.08 -24.77
N HIS A 162 3.38 8.87 -26.06
CA HIS A 162 3.03 7.66 -26.80
C HIS A 162 4.16 6.61 -26.82
N ALA A 163 5.34 6.91 -26.29
CA ALA A 163 6.41 5.93 -26.10
C ALA A 163 6.03 4.91 -25.03
N SER A 164 6.68 3.75 -25.05
CA SER A 164 6.44 2.66 -24.09
C SER A 164 6.76 3.11 -22.65
N ALA A 165 5.86 2.84 -21.72
CA ALA A 165 6.14 3.09 -20.31
C ALA A 165 7.24 2.19 -19.74
N LEU A 166 7.57 1.09 -20.40
CA LEU A 166 8.66 0.20 -20.01
C LEU A 166 10.05 0.80 -20.27
N GLU A 167 10.16 1.78 -21.18
CA GLU A 167 11.39 2.50 -21.48
C GLU A 167 11.74 3.58 -20.43
N LEU A 168 10.84 3.84 -19.50
CA LEU A 168 11.07 4.76 -18.41
C LEU A 168 12.07 4.18 -17.42
N SER A 169 12.92 5.04 -16.82
CA SER A 169 13.78 4.64 -15.71
C SER A 169 12.95 4.15 -14.52
N GLY A 170 13.53 3.33 -13.65
CA GLY A 170 12.81 2.79 -12.47
C GLY A 170 12.17 3.88 -11.59
N GLY A 171 12.85 5.02 -11.42
CA GLY A 171 12.29 6.17 -10.69
C GLY A 171 11.13 6.84 -11.44
N GLN A 172 11.20 6.94 -12.77
CA GLN A 172 10.11 7.46 -13.60
C GLN A 172 8.91 6.51 -13.58
N GLN A 173 9.14 5.19 -13.69
CA GLN A 173 8.08 4.18 -13.58
C GLN A 173 7.39 4.23 -12.22
N GLN A 174 8.16 4.43 -11.14
CA GLN A 174 7.59 4.56 -9.80
C GLN A 174 6.72 5.81 -9.66
N ARG A 175 7.16 6.95 -10.21
CA ARG A 175 6.35 8.17 -10.25
C ARG A 175 5.10 8.00 -11.12
N LEU A 176 5.21 7.29 -12.26
CA LEU A 176 4.07 6.98 -13.13
C LEU A 176 3.02 6.12 -12.41
N SER A 177 3.45 5.14 -11.62
CA SER A 177 2.56 4.24 -10.88
C SER A 177 1.93 4.88 -9.64
N SER A 178 2.35 6.11 -9.27
CA SER A 178 1.86 6.86 -8.10
C SER A 178 1.24 8.21 -8.49
N PRO A 179 0.28 8.27 -9.43
CA PRO A 179 -0.27 9.54 -9.88
C PRO A 179 -1.06 10.22 -8.75
N GLY A 180 -0.63 11.41 -8.39
CA GLY A 180 -1.43 12.35 -7.60
C GLY A 180 -1.16 12.45 -6.11
N ARG A 181 -0.20 11.73 -5.53
CA ARG A 181 0.18 11.88 -4.12
C ARG A 181 1.57 12.47 -3.86
N SER A 182 2.34 12.78 -4.91
CA SER A 182 3.77 13.15 -4.83
C SER A 182 4.11 14.48 -4.21
N ARG A 183 3.18 15.32 -3.79
CA ARG A 183 3.58 16.61 -3.18
C ARG A 183 4.18 16.51 -1.77
N ARG A 184 4.16 15.32 -1.12
CA ARG A 184 4.73 15.15 0.22
C ARG A 184 5.75 14.01 0.39
N ILE A 185 6.06 13.25 -0.65
CA ILE A 185 7.14 12.24 -0.56
C ILE A 185 8.39 12.79 -1.27
N ARG A 186 8.91 13.90 -0.77
CA ARG A 186 10.32 14.22 -0.95
C ARG A 186 11.11 13.43 0.09
N ARG A 187 11.97 12.53 -0.40
CA ARG A 187 13.05 11.86 0.32
C ARG A 187 12.63 10.81 1.36
N SER A 188 12.50 9.56 0.94
CA SER A 188 12.62 8.43 1.86
C SER A 188 13.53 7.30 1.38
N SER A 189 14.36 7.50 0.35
CA SER A 189 15.42 6.52 0.04
C SER A 189 16.60 6.54 1.03
N SER A 190 16.59 7.41 2.06
CA SER A 190 17.64 7.48 3.08
C SER A 190 17.14 7.22 4.51
N TRP A 191 15.89 6.80 4.71
CA TRP A 191 15.32 6.61 6.06
C TRP A 191 15.70 5.28 6.71
N THR A 192 16.04 4.26 5.95
CA THR A 192 16.43 2.95 6.50
C THR A 192 17.73 2.97 7.29
N ASN A 193 18.62 3.95 7.04
CA ASN A 193 19.91 4.04 7.75
C ASN A 193 19.97 5.18 8.78
N ARG A 194 19.00 6.07 8.87
CA ARG A 194 19.07 7.18 9.83
C ARG A 194 18.22 6.97 11.08
N ALA A 195 17.10 6.25 10.98
CA ALA A 195 16.28 5.92 12.14
C ALA A 195 16.99 4.94 13.12
N ALA A 196 17.87 4.07 12.60
CA ALA A 196 18.65 3.16 13.43
C ALA A 196 19.76 3.84 14.27
N ARG A 197 20.15 5.08 13.93
CA ARG A 197 21.20 5.84 14.64
C ARG A 197 20.67 6.81 15.70
N SER A 198 19.37 6.98 15.82
CA SER A 198 18.76 7.97 16.71
C SER A 198 18.08 7.37 17.94
N ILE A 199 18.23 6.07 18.18
CA ILE A 199 17.73 5.43 19.40
C ILE A 199 18.93 5.29 20.37
N PRO A 200 18.99 6.04 21.48
CA PRO A 200 20.01 5.82 22.50
C PRO A 200 19.75 4.43 23.12
N GLY A 201 20.72 3.52 23.03
CA GLY A 201 20.66 2.22 23.68
C GLY A 201 20.57 0.99 22.77
N ALA A 202 20.68 1.09 21.45
CA ALA A 202 20.81 -0.08 20.59
C ALA A 202 22.26 -0.59 20.59
N LEU A 203 22.56 -1.59 21.42
CA LEU A 203 23.78 -2.38 21.37
C LEU A 203 23.78 -3.20 20.07
N LEU A 204 24.72 -2.92 19.18
CA LEU A 204 25.01 -3.78 18.03
C LEU A 204 25.76 -5.03 18.54
N PRO A 205 25.39 -6.24 18.11
CA PRO A 205 26.22 -7.41 18.39
C PRO A 205 27.52 -7.28 17.61
N SER A 206 28.65 -7.39 18.33
CA SER A 206 30.00 -7.48 17.78
C SER A 206 30.13 -8.76 16.96
N SER A 207 30.48 -8.59 15.68
CA SER A 207 30.93 -9.68 14.81
C SER A 207 32.26 -10.24 15.31
N ASN A 208 32.27 -11.54 15.66
CA ASN A 208 33.40 -12.44 15.57
C ASN A 208 33.03 -13.54 14.62
#